data_cc7461925afc1f9d23234bc0d0e2b0ca
#
_entry.id   cc7461925afc1f9d23234bc0d0e2b0ca
#
_cell.length_a   1.000
_cell.length_b   1.000
_cell.length_c   1.000
_cell.angle_alpha   90.00
_cell.angle_beta   90.00
_cell.angle_gamma   90.00
#
_symmetry.space_group_name_H-M   'P 1'
#
loop_
_entity.id
_entity.type
_entity.pdbx_description
1 polymer ?
#
loop_
_entity_poly.entity_id
_entity_poly.type
_entity_poly.pdbx_seq_one_letter_code
_entity_poly.pdbx_strand_id
1 'polypeptide(L)'
;MRTEGLRFDVNCSILFTELPLLKRPGAARAAGFGAVEFWWPFTDPVPADREVDAFTGALADAGVQLALLNFAGGDMAAGDRGLLALPEGSAAFRDNIDVCVGIAARTGCTILNALYGNRADGLSRQQQDELAAENLALAARAAARADATVVVEALNSYDSPRAALVSSRRALEVISLVRAQAGVANVAFLADLYHLGKMGEDLPGTLARETASIAHIQIADVPDRGAPGTGELDYEALFGQLARQGYAGWIGCEYKPTDPADSSTSFGWKEPDEV
;
A
#
# COMPACT_ATOMS: atom_id res chain seq x y z
N MET A 1 -23.06 -0.77 -1.91
CA MET A 1 -22.63 0.20 -0.85
C MET A 1 -22.47 1.56 -1.48
N ARG A 2 -22.86 2.63 -0.77
CA ARG A 2 -22.69 4.00 -1.28
C ARG A 2 -21.21 4.37 -1.29
N THR A 3 -20.69 4.68 -2.48
CA THR A 3 -19.28 5.00 -2.72
C THR A 3 -19.10 6.39 -3.35
N GLU A 4 -20.18 7.17 -3.41
CA GLU A 4 -20.23 8.48 -4.07
C GLU A 4 -19.15 9.43 -3.54
N GLY A 5 -18.38 10.01 -4.46
CA GLY A 5 -17.27 10.91 -4.14
C GLY A 5 -15.97 10.23 -3.69
N LEU A 6 -15.94 8.91 -3.53
CA LEU A 6 -14.73 8.15 -3.22
C LEU A 6 -14.11 7.55 -4.49
N ARG A 7 -12.79 7.50 -4.53
CA ARG A 7 -12.04 6.94 -5.66
C ARG A 7 -11.40 5.63 -5.27
N PHE A 8 -11.63 4.61 -6.08
CA PHE A 8 -11.09 3.27 -5.84
C PHE A 8 -10.05 2.91 -6.88
N ASP A 9 -8.98 2.28 -6.45
CA ASP A 9 -8.04 1.56 -7.26
C ASP A 9 -8.03 0.07 -6.89
N VAL A 10 -7.28 -0.74 -7.63
CA VAL A 10 -7.23 -2.18 -7.38
C VAL A 10 -5.79 -2.65 -7.30
N ASN A 11 -5.48 -3.41 -6.23
CA ASN A 11 -4.18 -4.01 -6.03
C ASN A 11 -4.01 -5.24 -6.94
N CYS A 12 -3.29 -5.03 -8.03
CA CYS A 12 -3.00 -6.07 -9.02
C CYS A 12 -1.95 -7.10 -8.57
N SER A 13 -1.45 -7.01 -7.33
CA SER A 13 -0.59 -8.03 -6.73
C SER A 13 -1.35 -9.09 -5.96
N ILE A 14 -2.64 -8.86 -5.66
CA ILE A 14 -3.53 -9.83 -5.01
C ILE A 14 -4.78 -10.15 -5.84
N LEU A 15 -5.25 -9.19 -6.65
CA LEU A 15 -6.32 -9.36 -7.63
C LEU A 15 -5.72 -9.48 -9.04
N PHE A 16 -6.44 -10.14 -9.95
CA PHE A 16 -6.01 -10.44 -11.33
C PHE A 16 -4.72 -11.29 -11.40
N THR A 17 -4.39 -12.01 -10.32
CA THR A 17 -3.18 -12.86 -10.27
C THR A 17 -3.28 -14.11 -11.13
N GLU A 18 -4.47 -14.46 -11.61
CA GLU A 18 -4.72 -15.47 -12.63
C GLU A 18 -4.13 -15.09 -13.99
N LEU A 19 -3.78 -13.81 -14.18
CA LEU A 19 -3.19 -13.28 -15.40
C LEU A 19 -1.68 -12.98 -15.21
N PRO A 20 -0.89 -13.05 -16.31
CA PRO A 20 0.48 -12.55 -16.30
C PRO A 20 0.55 -11.08 -15.90
N LEU A 21 1.59 -10.68 -15.17
CA LEU A 21 1.77 -9.33 -14.62
C LEU A 21 1.38 -8.20 -15.58
N LEU A 22 1.91 -8.22 -16.80
CA LEU A 22 1.70 -7.15 -17.79
C LEU A 22 0.30 -7.11 -18.40
N LYS A 23 -0.56 -8.10 -18.10
CA LYS A 23 -1.97 -8.12 -18.54
C LYS A 23 -2.93 -7.61 -17.48
N ARG A 24 -2.50 -7.57 -16.22
CA ARG A 24 -3.33 -7.17 -15.08
C ARG A 24 -3.86 -5.73 -15.16
N PRO A 25 -3.06 -4.71 -15.58
CA PRO A 25 -3.57 -3.35 -15.75
C PRO A 25 -4.73 -3.26 -16.74
N GLY A 26 -4.65 -3.97 -17.87
CA GLY A 26 -5.73 -4.02 -18.86
C GLY A 26 -6.99 -4.71 -18.35
N ALA A 27 -6.84 -5.77 -17.55
CA ALA A 27 -7.96 -6.46 -16.90
C ALA A 27 -8.66 -5.58 -15.85
N ALA A 28 -7.87 -4.86 -15.03
CA ALA A 28 -8.39 -3.87 -14.09
C ALA A 28 -9.18 -2.76 -14.81
N ARG A 29 -8.66 -2.26 -15.92
CA ARG A 29 -9.36 -1.28 -16.77
C ARG A 29 -10.67 -1.83 -17.30
N ALA A 30 -10.68 -3.07 -17.79
CA ALA A 30 -11.88 -3.73 -18.28
C ALA A 30 -12.93 -3.95 -17.17
N ALA A 31 -12.49 -4.13 -15.91
CA ALA A 31 -13.36 -4.19 -14.73
C ALA A 31 -13.84 -2.82 -14.22
N GLY A 32 -13.53 -1.71 -14.95
CA GLY A 32 -14.02 -0.37 -14.65
C GLY A 32 -13.08 0.47 -13.76
N PHE A 33 -11.85 0.01 -13.47
CA PHE A 33 -10.90 0.80 -12.67
C PHE A 33 -10.07 1.74 -13.55
N GLY A 34 -9.98 3.01 -13.13
CA GLY A 34 -9.09 4.00 -13.73
C GLY A 34 -7.70 4.06 -13.09
N ALA A 35 -7.50 3.34 -11.98
CA ALA A 35 -6.24 3.29 -11.27
C ALA A 35 -5.96 1.89 -10.71
N VAL A 36 -4.68 1.61 -10.50
CA VAL A 36 -4.17 0.34 -9.96
C VAL A 36 -3.06 0.60 -8.96
N GLU A 37 -2.84 -0.33 -8.06
CA GLU A 37 -1.68 -0.35 -7.19
C GLU A 37 -0.96 -1.70 -7.29
N PHE A 38 0.31 -1.70 -6.90
CA PHE A 38 1.15 -2.91 -6.92
C PHE A 38 2.06 -2.98 -5.70
N TRP A 39 2.21 -4.17 -5.14
CA TRP A 39 3.44 -4.51 -4.42
C TRP A 39 4.61 -4.45 -5.41
N TRP A 40 5.86 -4.51 -4.90
CA TRP A 40 7.01 -4.50 -5.81
C TRP A 40 6.87 -5.63 -6.84
N PRO A 41 6.74 -5.32 -8.15
CA PRO A 41 6.33 -6.33 -9.14
C PRO A 41 7.51 -7.12 -9.72
N PHE A 42 8.72 -6.85 -9.28
CA PHE A 42 9.95 -7.47 -9.79
C PHE A 42 10.59 -8.38 -8.75
N THR A 43 11.40 -9.35 -9.22
CA THR A 43 12.15 -10.25 -8.33
C THR A 43 13.29 -9.50 -7.64
N ASP A 44 14.02 -8.68 -8.40
CA ASP A 44 15.17 -7.94 -7.88
C ASP A 44 14.79 -6.54 -7.42
N PRO A 45 15.43 -5.99 -6.38
CA PRO A 45 15.26 -4.58 -5.99
C PRO A 45 15.68 -3.61 -7.10
N VAL A 46 16.62 -4.01 -7.95
CA VAL A 46 17.10 -3.24 -9.11
C VAL A 46 16.91 -4.10 -10.36
N PRO A 47 15.70 -4.15 -10.95
CA PRO A 47 15.41 -4.91 -12.15
C PRO A 47 16.10 -4.31 -13.38
N ALA A 48 16.19 -5.08 -14.44
CA ALA A 48 16.71 -4.57 -15.71
C ALA A 48 15.76 -3.50 -16.31
N ASP A 49 16.31 -2.49 -16.98
CA ASP A 49 15.54 -1.39 -17.58
C ASP A 49 14.39 -1.88 -18.47
N ARG A 50 14.59 -2.96 -19.24
CA ARG A 50 13.56 -3.57 -20.10
C ARG A 50 12.34 -4.07 -19.31
N GLU A 51 12.51 -4.48 -18.05
CA GLU A 51 11.42 -4.97 -17.20
C GLU A 51 10.61 -3.78 -16.68
N VAL A 52 11.30 -2.71 -16.29
CA VAL A 52 10.68 -1.44 -15.90
C VAL A 52 9.93 -0.83 -17.10
N ASP A 53 10.54 -0.83 -18.27
CA ASP A 53 9.92 -0.32 -19.52
C ASP A 53 8.66 -1.11 -19.89
N ALA A 54 8.71 -2.45 -19.79
CA ALA A 54 7.57 -3.30 -20.06
C ALA A 54 6.42 -3.06 -19.05
N PHE A 55 6.75 -2.91 -17.77
CA PHE A 55 5.74 -2.64 -16.71
C PHE A 55 5.08 -1.27 -16.89
N THR A 56 5.88 -0.22 -17.05
CA THR A 56 5.34 1.14 -17.25
C THR A 56 4.59 1.28 -18.58
N GLY A 57 5.05 0.58 -19.62
CA GLY A 57 4.35 0.48 -20.90
C GLY A 57 2.98 -0.17 -20.77
N ALA A 58 2.88 -1.29 -20.01
CA ALA A 58 1.59 -1.96 -19.79
C ALA A 58 0.56 -1.09 -19.05
N LEU A 59 1.01 -0.24 -18.10
CA LEU A 59 0.14 0.75 -17.44
C LEU A 59 -0.36 1.82 -18.42
N ALA A 60 0.55 2.35 -19.24
CA ALA A 60 0.22 3.36 -20.24
C ALA A 60 -0.73 2.83 -21.31
N ASP A 61 -0.47 1.63 -21.84
CA ASP A 61 -1.31 0.96 -22.85
C ASP A 61 -2.72 0.67 -22.32
N ALA A 62 -2.84 0.33 -21.04
CA ALA A 62 -4.14 0.13 -20.38
C ALA A 62 -4.87 1.45 -20.09
N GLY A 63 -4.18 2.60 -20.11
CA GLY A 63 -4.73 3.89 -19.74
C GLY A 63 -5.18 3.97 -18.27
N VAL A 64 -4.43 3.35 -17.36
CA VAL A 64 -4.68 3.38 -15.92
C VAL A 64 -3.57 4.15 -15.19
N GLN A 65 -3.95 4.86 -14.13
CA GLN A 65 -3.01 5.52 -13.23
C GLN A 65 -2.38 4.49 -12.28
N LEU A 66 -1.09 4.60 -12.00
CA LEU A 66 -0.48 3.91 -10.87
C LEU A 66 -0.74 4.75 -9.61
N ALA A 67 -1.66 4.30 -8.75
CA ALA A 67 -2.05 5.01 -7.53
C ALA A 67 -1.02 4.83 -6.41
N LEU A 68 -0.49 3.61 -6.27
CA LEU A 68 0.52 3.27 -5.28
C LEU A 68 1.47 2.21 -5.82
N LEU A 69 2.73 2.30 -5.41
CA LEU A 69 3.76 1.27 -5.63
C LEU A 69 4.49 0.99 -4.31
N ASN A 70 4.64 -0.27 -3.94
CA ASN A 70 5.53 -0.62 -2.83
C ASN A 70 7.00 -0.53 -3.27
N PHE A 71 7.88 -0.13 -2.35
CA PHE A 71 9.29 -0.48 -2.45
C PHE A 71 9.50 -1.99 -2.37
N ALA A 72 10.65 -2.48 -2.77
CA ALA A 72 11.00 -3.89 -2.63
C ALA A 72 10.81 -4.35 -1.18
N GLY A 73 10.04 -5.42 -0.99
CA GLY A 73 9.63 -5.92 0.32
C GLY A 73 10.40 -7.16 0.80
N GLY A 74 11.42 -7.60 0.06
CA GLY A 74 12.10 -8.86 0.29
C GLY A 74 11.37 -10.05 -0.35
N ASP A 75 11.70 -11.26 0.07
CA ASP A 75 11.00 -12.47 -0.36
C ASP A 75 9.70 -12.65 0.44
N MET A 76 8.62 -12.06 -0.07
CA MET A 76 7.30 -12.13 0.56
C MET A 76 6.79 -13.57 0.69
N ALA A 77 7.18 -14.46 -0.23
CA ALA A 77 6.80 -15.87 -0.20
C ALA A 77 7.55 -16.65 0.90
N ALA A 78 8.81 -16.27 1.16
CA ALA A 78 9.58 -16.80 2.28
C ALA A 78 9.20 -16.20 3.64
N GLY A 79 8.32 -15.18 3.65
CA GLY A 79 7.79 -14.57 4.88
C GLY A 79 8.37 -13.21 5.22
N ASP A 80 9.12 -12.58 4.33
CA ASP A 80 9.52 -11.18 4.50
C ASP A 80 8.29 -10.28 4.47
N ARG A 81 8.37 -9.16 5.20
CA ARG A 81 7.30 -8.17 5.28
C ARG A 81 7.87 -6.75 5.21
N GLY A 82 8.86 -6.55 4.34
CA GLY A 82 9.55 -5.29 4.15
C GLY A 82 11.00 -5.33 4.56
N LEU A 83 11.77 -4.39 4.06
CA LEU A 83 13.22 -4.28 4.24
C LEU A 83 13.63 -3.01 5.01
N LEU A 84 12.67 -2.13 5.31
CA LEU A 84 12.92 -0.78 5.82
C LEU A 84 13.73 -0.76 7.11
N ALA A 85 13.37 -1.61 8.08
CA ALA A 85 13.93 -1.64 9.43
C ALA A 85 14.81 -2.87 9.70
N LEU A 86 15.32 -3.51 8.65
CA LEU A 86 16.17 -4.71 8.72
C LEU A 86 17.60 -4.37 8.30
N PRO A 87 18.62 -4.59 9.16
CA PRO A 87 20.02 -4.33 8.80
C PRO A 87 20.45 -5.05 7.54
N GLU A 88 20.12 -6.35 7.42
CA GLU A 88 20.41 -7.20 6.28
C GLU A 88 19.67 -6.79 5.01
N GLY A 89 18.51 -6.15 5.14
CA GLY A 89 17.68 -5.67 4.03
C GLY A 89 17.97 -4.22 3.61
N SER A 90 18.70 -3.47 4.44
CA SER A 90 18.86 -2.01 4.28
C SER A 90 19.57 -1.63 2.98
N ALA A 91 20.58 -2.40 2.56
CA ALA A 91 21.27 -2.14 1.30
C ALA A 91 20.31 -2.32 0.11
N ALA A 92 19.60 -3.44 0.04
CA ALA A 92 18.63 -3.72 -1.01
C ALA A 92 17.49 -2.67 -1.05
N PHE A 93 17.00 -2.21 0.11
CA PHE A 93 16.02 -1.13 0.19
C PHE A 93 16.59 0.17 -0.40
N ARG A 94 17.81 0.55 -0.02
CA ARG A 94 18.45 1.80 -0.49
C ARG A 94 18.72 1.76 -1.99
N ASP A 95 19.19 0.63 -2.51
CA ASP A 95 19.42 0.43 -3.96
C ASP A 95 18.11 0.50 -4.76
N ASN A 96 17.00 0.08 -4.15
CA ASN A 96 15.67 0.13 -4.78
C ASN A 96 15.09 1.56 -4.86
N ILE A 97 15.51 2.49 -4.01
CA ILE A 97 14.89 3.83 -3.91
C ILE A 97 14.85 4.55 -5.26
N ASP A 98 15.99 4.65 -5.96
CA ASP A 98 16.04 5.41 -7.21
C ASP A 98 15.22 4.74 -8.33
N VAL A 99 15.13 3.41 -8.36
CA VAL A 99 14.29 2.68 -9.33
C VAL A 99 12.81 2.94 -9.05
N CYS A 100 12.37 2.79 -7.81
CA CYS A 100 10.98 3.00 -7.41
C CYS A 100 10.54 4.45 -7.69
N VAL A 101 11.36 5.43 -7.32
CA VAL A 101 11.12 6.86 -7.60
C VAL A 101 11.15 7.14 -9.11
N GLY A 102 12.02 6.48 -9.87
CA GLY A 102 12.06 6.58 -11.33
C GLY A 102 10.76 6.09 -11.99
N ILE A 103 10.21 4.97 -11.50
CA ILE A 103 8.89 4.48 -11.94
C ILE A 103 7.79 5.50 -11.56
N ALA A 104 7.81 6.02 -10.34
CA ALA A 104 6.85 7.02 -9.88
C ALA A 104 6.86 8.26 -10.78
N ALA A 105 8.03 8.82 -11.10
CA ALA A 105 8.18 9.96 -11.98
C ALA A 105 7.64 9.70 -13.40
N ARG A 106 7.84 8.48 -13.93
CA ARG A 106 7.38 8.10 -15.27
C ARG A 106 5.87 7.87 -15.36
N THR A 107 5.26 7.40 -14.28
CA THR A 107 3.84 7.02 -14.24
C THR A 107 2.94 8.06 -13.59
N GLY A 108 3.51 9.09 -12.96
CA GLY A 108 2.78 10.04 -12.13
C GLY A 108 2.26 9.43 -10.82
N CYS A 109 2.88 8.35 -10.34
CA CYS A 109 2.56 7.76 -9.05
C CYS A 109 3.01 8.67 -7.91
N THR A 110 2.10 9.00 -7.01
CA THR A 110 2.39 9.94 -5.91
C THR A 110 2.50 9.27 -4.54
N ILE A 111 2.24 7.95 -4.44
CA ILE A 111 2.30 7.22 -3.17
C ILE A 111 3.25 6.03 -3.32
N LEU A 112 4.27 5.98 -2.45
CA LEU A 112 5.25 4.90 -2.41
C LEU A 112 5.22 4.25 -1.02
N ASN A 113 4.85 2.97 -0.93
CA ASN A 113 4.71 2.28 0.35
C ASN A 113 6.02 1.60 0.77
N ALA A 114 6.52 1.94 1.95
CA ALA A 114 7.71 1.35 2.56
C ALA A 114 7.32 0.40 3.70
N LEU A 115 7.22 -0.90 3.40
CA LEU A 115 6.94 -1.93 4.39
C LEU A 115 8.06 -2.01 5.43
N TYR A 116 7.66 -1.88 6.71
CA TYR A 116 8.61 -1.76 7.83
C TYR A 116 9.52 -2.98 7.98
N GLY A 117 8.97 -4.16 7.86
CA GLY A 117 9.69 -5.43 8.02
C GLY A 117 9.32 -6.22 9.27
N ASN A 118 9.94 -7.38 9.37
CA ASN A 118 9.81 -8.27 10.51
C ASN A 118 10.63 -7.77 11.72
N ARG A 119 10.34 -8.30 12.91
CA ARG A 119 11.22 -8.12 14.06
C ARG A 119 12.59 -8.72 13.76
N ALA A 120 13.63 -7.90 13.92
CA ALA A 120 15.02 -8.32 13.74
C ALA A 120 15.56 -8.93 15.05
N ASP A 121 16.08 -10.13 14.96
CA ASP A 121 16.69 -10.79 16.11
C ASP A 121 17.95 -10.01 16.54
N GLY A 122 18.11 -9.78 17.84
CA GLY A 122 19.26 -9.06 18.39
C GLY A 122 19.15 -7.54 18.38
N LEU A 123 18.13 -6.95 17.78
CA LEU A 123 17.86 -5.51 17.84
C LEU A 123 16.74 -5.17 18.82
N SER A 124 16.93 -4.10 19.58
CA SER A 124 15.81 -3.48 20.30
C SER A 124 14.87 -2.79 19.29
N ARG A 125 13.62 -2.58 19.72
CA ARG A 125 12.66 -1.81 18.94
C ARG A 125 13.17 -0.41 18.58
N GLN A 126 13.84 0.25 19.52
CA GLN A 126 14.40 1.58 19.28
C GLN A 126 15.44 1.55 18.17
N GLN A 127 16.34 0.58 18.16
CA GLN A 127 17.35 0.44 17.10
C GLN A 127 16.71 0.16 15.73
N GLN A 128 15.64 -0.65 15.69
CA GLN A 128 14.88 -0.82 14.44
C GLN A 128 14.18 0.46 13.99
N ASP A 129 13.57 1.21 14.92
CA ASP A 129 12.93 2.50 14.61
C ASP A 129 13.93 3.54 14.11
N GLU A 130 15.14 3.59 14.68
CA GLU A 130 16.22 4.47 14.22
C GLU A 130 16.67 4.12 12.79
N LEU A 131 16.87 2.83 12.50
CA LEU A 131 17.20 2.37 11.14
C LEU A 131 16.08 2.67 10.15
N ALA A 132 14.82 2.43 10.55
CA ALA A 132 13.66 2.77 9.75
C ALA A 132 13.62 4.28 9.44
N ALA A 133 13.88 5.13 10.43
CA ALA A 133 13.88 6.58 10.26
C ALA A 133 14.99 7.05 9.29
N GLU A 134 16.19 6.46 9.35
CA GLU A 134 17.27 6.73 8.40
C GLU A 134 16.86 6.38 6.97
N ASN A 135 16.33 5.18 6.75
CA ASN A 135 15.94 4.69 5.44
C ASN A 135 14.73 5.46 4.88
N LEU A 136 13.72 5.75 5.73
CA LEU A 136 12.58 6.59 5.34
C LEU A 136 13.02 8.01 4.95
N ALA A 137 13.98 8.58 5.64
CA ALA A 137 14.50 9.90 5.31
C ALA A 137 15.15 9.92 3.92
N LEU A 138 15.91 8.87 3.57
CA LEU A 138 16.50 8.72 2.24
C LEU A 138 15.41 8.58 1.18
N ALA A 139 14.45 7.67 1.39
CA ALA A 139 13.34 7.45 0.48
C ALA A 139 12.48 8.71 0.29
N ALA A 140 12.14 9.43 1.37
CA ALA A 140 11.34 10.65 1.31
C ALA A 140 12.03 11.78 0.53
N ARG A 141 13.34 11.98 0.75
CA ARG A 141 14.11 12.97 -0.03
C ARG A 141 14.18 12.61 -1.51
N ALA A 142 14.32 11.32 -1.82
CA ALA A 142 14.28 10.86 -3.21
C ALA A 142 12.89 11.04 -3.82
N ALA A 143 11.84 10.60 -3.12
CA ALA A 143 10.45 10.68 -3.56
C ALA A 143 9.98 12.12 -3.81
N ALA A 144 10.51 13.10 -3.07
CA ALA A 144 10.23 14.53 -3.29
C ALA A 144 10.60 15.00 -4.71
N ARG A 145 11.54 14.32 -5.40
CA ARG A 145 11.90 14.65 -6.79
C ARG A 145 10.80 14.27 -7.80
N ALA A 146 9.88 13.40 -7.38
CA ALA A 146 8.74 12.94 -8.17
C ALA A 146 7.40 13.41 -7.57
N ASP A 147 7.42 14.42 -6.71
CA ASP A 147 6.25 14.91 -5.96
C ASP A 147 5.49 13.79 -5.23
N ALA A 148 6.21 12.74 -4.81
CA ALA A 148 5.64 11.58 -4.16
C ALA A 148 5.80 11.61 -2.64
N THR A 149 4.83 11.01 -1.95
CA THR A 149 4.81 10.79 -0.51
C THR A 149 5.17 9.32 -0.23
N VAL A 150 6.07 9.10 0.72
CA VAL A 150 6.35 7.76 1.23
C VAL A 150 5.36 7.45 2.34
N VAL A 151 4.70 6.30 2.27
CA VAL A 151 3.78 5.86 3.31
C VAL A 151 4.34 4.69 4.09
N VAL A 152 3.91 4.58 5.35
CA VAL A 152 4.23 3.47 6.25
C VAL A 152 2.93 2.79 6.62
N GLU A 153 2.92 1.47 6.50
CA GLU A 153 1.76 0.61 6.75
C GLU A 153 1.92 -0.20 8.02
N ALA A 154 0.84 -0.35 8.79
CA ALA A 154 0.77 -1.30 9.89
C ALA A 154 0.11 -2.60 9.41
N LEU A 155 0.80 -3.73 9.59
CA LEU A 155 0.28 -5.06 9.27
C LEU A 155 -0.48 -5.66 10.48
N ASN A 156 -1.06 -6.85 10.32
CA ASN A 156 -1.60 -7.62 11.44
C ASN A 156 -0.69 -8.79 11.85
N SER A 157 -0.67 -9.12 13.14
CA SER A 157 0.17 -10.19 13.67
C SER A 157 -0.41 -11.61 13.47
N TYR A 158 -1.65 -11.73 13.01
CA TYR A 158 -2.26 -13.04 12.74
C TYR A 158 -1.74 -13.62 11.41
N ASP A 159 -1.70 -12.80 10.36
CA ASP A 159 -1.20 -13.22 9.05
C ASP A 159 0.32 -13.06 8.93
N SER A 160 0.88 -12.17 9.75
CA SER A 160 2.32 -11.86 9.76
C SER A 160 2.87 -11.87 11.20
N PRO A 161 3.07 -13.05 11.81
CA PRO A 161 3.41 -13.16 13.24
C PRO A 161 4.74 -12.50 13.64
N ARG A 162 5.62 -12.28 12.68
CA ARG A 162 6.90 -11.59 12.91
C ARG A 162 6.86 -10.10 12.59
N ALA A 163 5.77 -9.57 12.04
CA ALA A 163 5.67 -8.16 11.72
C ALA A 163 6.01 -7.28 12.95
N ALA A 164 6.87 -6.29 12.74
CA ALA A 164 7.31 -5.43 13.84
C ALA A 164 6.36 -4.24 14.07
N LEU A 165 5.60 -3.86 13.05
CA LEU A 165 4.68 -2.73 13.06
C LEU A 165 3.26 -3.22 12.85
N VAL A 166 2.45 -3.24 13.94
CA VAL A 166 1.13 -3.90 13.95
C VAL A 166 0.02 -3.02 14.55
N SER A 167 0.19 -1.70 14.54
CA SER A 167 -0.86 -0.77 14.94
C SER A 167 -0.68 0.61 14.32
N SER A 168 -1.80 1.32 14.12
CA SER A 168 -1.82 2.70 13.63
C SER A 168 -0.96 3.63 14.48
N ARG A 169 -1.10 3.53 15.83
CA ARG A 169 -0.30 4.31 16.78
C ARG A 169 1.19 4.14 16.55
N ARG A 170 1.65 2.89 16.33
CA ARG A 170 3.07 2.62 16.10
C ARG A 170 3.57 3.15 14.77
N ALA A 171 2.78 3.05 13.72
CA ALA A 171 3.11 3.64 12.42
C ALA A 171 3.28 5.16 12.54
N LEU A 172 2.37 5.83 13.22
CA LEU A 172 2.41 7.28 13.44
C LEU A 172 3.60 7.71 14.34
N GLU A 173 4.00 6.89 15.33
CA GLU A 173 5.21 7.13 16.13
C GLU A 173 6.47 7.10 15.23
N VAL A 174 6.61 6.13 14.33
CA VAL A 174 7.73 6.05 13.37
C VAL A 174 7.71 7.25 12.40
N ILE A 175 6.56 7.60 11.86
CA ILE A 175 6.40 8.76 10.99
C ILE A 175 6.81 10.06 11.71
N SER A 176 6.38 10.22 12.96
CA SER A 176 6.73 11.38 13.77
C SER A 176 8.23 11.45 14.05
N LEU A 177 8.85 10.30 14.31
CA LEU A 177 10.30 10.19 14.55
C LEU A 177 11.07 10.67 13.31
N VAL A 178 10.76 10.16 12.12
CA VAL A 178 11.49 10.54 10.90
C VAL A 178 11.28 12.01 10.54
N ARG A 179 10.05 12.51 10.70
CA ARG A 179 9.76 13.94 10.46
C ARG A 179 10.59 14.84 11.39
N ALA A 180 10.67 14.50 12.67
CA ALA A 180 11.42 15.26 13.66
C ALA A 180 12.93 15.19 13.43
N GLN A 181 13.48 14.03 13.12
CA GLN A 181 14.93 13.83 12.96
C GLN A 181 15.47 14.32 11.62
N ALA A 182 14.72 14.11 10.54
CA ALA A 182 15.22 14.35 9.18
C ALA A 182 14.65 15.60 8.51
N GLY A 183 13.66 16.26 9.12
CA GLY A 183 13.02 17.45 8.56
C GLY A 183 12.24 17.19 7.27
N VAL A 184 11.84 15.95 7.00
CA VAL A 184 11.04 15.59 5.82
C VAL A 184 9.55 15.70 6.13
N ALA A 185 8.75 16.23 5.19
CA ALA A 185 7.31 16.40 5.36
C ALA A 185 6.49 15.32 4.62
N ASN A 186 7.06 14.74 3.56
CA ASN A 186 6.39 13.79 2.66
C ASN A 186 6.51 12.33 3.12
N VAL A 187 6.25 12.09 4.40
CA VAL A 187 6.08 10.74 4.98
C VAL A 187 4.71 10.72 5.64
N ALA A 188 3.86 9.74 5.33
CA ALA A 188 2.49 9.67 5.79
C ALA A 188 2.07 8.24 6.18
N PHE A 189 0.84 8.09 6.63
CA PHE A 189 0.29 6.80 7.03
C PHE A 189 -0.52 6.19 5.88
N LEU A 190 -0.32 4.89 5.64
CA LEU A 190 -1.22 4.04 4.88
C LEU A 190 -2.11 3.29 5.89
N ALA A 191 -3.41 3.54 5.83
CA ALA A 191 -4.40 2.88 6.68
C ALA A 191 -5.02 1.69 5.93
N ASP A 192 -4.46 0.50 6.10
CA ASP A 192 -5.11 -0.73 5.67
C ASP A 192 -6.16 -1.14 6.71
N LEU A 193 -7.45 -0.98 6.36
CA LEU A 193 -8.56 -1.21 7.28
C LEU A 193 -8.71 -2.69 7.64
N TYR A 194 -8.27 -3.61 6.79
CA TYR A 194 -8.23 -5.03 7.12
C TYR A 194 -7.20 -5.31 8.22
N HIS A 195 -5.98 -4.83 8.05
CA HIS A 195 -4.93 -5.07 9.03
C HIS A 195 -5.28 -4.46 10.39
N LEU A 196 -5.73 -3.23 10.41
CA LEU A 196 -6.14 -2.55 11.64
C LEU A 196 -7.39 -3.21 12.28
N GLY A 197 -8.39 -3.55 11.46
CA GLY A 197 -9.61 -4.24 11.93
C GLY A 197 -9.31 -5.61 12.51
N LYS A 198 -8.43 -6.38 11.87
CA LYS A 198 -8.01 -7.70 12.37
C LYS A 198 -7.24 -7.59 13.70
N MET A 199 -6.58 -6.48 13.96
CA MET A 199 -5.96 -6.16 15.26
C MET A 199 -6.96 -5.59 16.28
N GLY A 200 -8.24 -5.44 15.93
CA GLY A 200 -9.29 -4.95 16.81
C GLY A 200 -9.23 -3.45 17.07
N GLU A 201 -8.63 -2.67 16.18
CA GLU A 201 -8.62 -1.21 16.31
C GLU A 201 -10.00 -0.61 16.06
N ASP A 202 -10.31 0.48 16.76
CA ASP A 202 -11.47 1.33 16.52
C ASP A 202 -11.26 2.10 15.20
N LEU A 203 -11.66 1.48 14.08
CA LEU A 203 -11.48 2.06 12.74
C LEU A 203 -12.17 3.42 12.58
N PRO A 204 -13.45 3.61 12.98
CA PRO A 204 -14.09 4.92 12.91
C PRO A 204 -13.35 5.99 13.71
N GLY A 205 -12.93 5.65 14.92
CA GLY A 205 -12.15 6.56 15.77
C GLY A 205 -10.77 6.86 15.19
N THR A 206 -10.09 5.88 14.63
CA THR A 206 -8.78 6.07 13.97
C THR A 206 -8.90 6.96 12.72
N LEU A 207 -9.87 6.70 11.86
CA LEU A 207 -10.13 7.56 10.70
C LEU A 207 -10.49 8.99 11.12
N ALA A 208 -11.29 9.17 12.19
CA ALA A 208 -11.66 10.49 12.66
C ALA A 208 -10.46 11.31 13.17
N ARG A 209 -9.54 10.65 13.88
CA ARG A 209 -8.37 11.34 14.46
C ARG A 209 -7.25 11.58 13.48
N GLU A 210 -7.04 10.64 12.55
CA GLU A 210 -5.79 10.55 11.77
C GLU A 210 -5.98 10.90 10.28
N THR A 211 -7.17 11.33 9.83
CA THR A 211 -7.44 11.62 8.40
C THR A 211 -6.37 12.51 7.76
N ALA A 212 -5.89 13.53 8.47
CA ALA A 212 -4.84 14.43 7.97
C ALA A 212 -3.45 13.77 7.82
N SER A 213 -3.24 12.64 8.48
CA SER A 213 -1.99 11.86 8.42
C SER A 213 -2.05 10.73 7.40
N ILE A 214 -3.26 10.38 6.91
CA ILE A 214 -3.50 9.29 5.98
C ILE A 214 -3.36 9.80 4.55
N ALA A 215 -2.42 9.23 3.80
CA ALA A 215 -2.24 9.53 2.38
C ALA A 215 -2.86 8.45 1.47
N HIS A 216 -3.06 7.24 1.98
CA HIS A 216 -3.67 6.13 1.24
C HIS A 216 -4.45 5.23 2.18
N ILE A 217 -5.53 4.64 1.67
CA ILE A 217 -6.34 3.66 2.40
C ILE A 217 -6.37 2.37 1.59
N GLN A 218 -6.30 1.21 2.27
CA GLN A 218 -6.56 -0.08 1.67
C GLN A 218 -7.71 -0.77 2.38
N ILE A 219 -8.45 -1.60 1.64
CA ILE A 219 -9.65 -2.29 2.13
C ILE A 219 -9.64 -3.78 1.81
N ALA A 220 -9.99 -4.56 2.82
CA ALA A 220 -10.46 -5.94 2.75
C ALA A 220 -11.28 -6.25 3.99
N ASP A 221 -12.17 -7.23 3.92
CA ASP A 221 -13.03 -7.55 5.06
C ASP A 221 -12.40 -8.62 5.98
N VAL A 222 -12.66 -8.51 7.27
CA VAL A 222 -12.21 -9.48 8.27
C VAL A 222 -13.29 -10.57 8.45
N PRO A 223 -12.89 -11.82 8.80
CA PRO A 223 -11.54 -12.27 9.13
C PRO A 223 -10.70 -12.74 7.94
N ASP A 224 -11.29 -12.99 6.76
CA ASP A 224 -10.70 -13.82 5.72
C ASP A 224 -10.00 -13.05 4.59
N ARG A 225 -9.93 -11.72 4.71
CA ARG A 225 -9.38 -10.81 3.71
C ARG A 225 -10.20 -10.84 2.41
N GLY A 226 -11.53 -10.92 2.53
CA GLY A 226 -12.47 -10.91 1.41
C GLY A 226 -12.85 -9.51 0.95
N ALA A 227 -13.72 -9.43 -0.04
CA ALA A 227 -14.27 -8.16 -0.53
C ALA A 227 -15.14 -7.47 0.55
N PRO A 228 -15.30 -6.14 0.52
CA PRO A 228 -16.22 -5.44 1.43
C PRO A 228 -17.62 -6.05 1.48
N GLY A 229 -18.13 -6.27 2.69
CA GLY A 229 -19.44 -6.88 2.94
C GLY A 229 -19.45 -8.41 2.96
N THR A 230 -18.27 -9.05 2.91
CA THR A 230 -18.16 -10.52 3.07
C THR A 230 -17.80 -10.94 4.49
N GLY A 231 -17.61 -10.00 5.40
CA GLY A 231 -17.16 -10.25 6.77
C GLY A 231 -17.81 -9.32 7.79
N GLU A 232 -17.00 -8.79 8.72
CA GLU A 232 -17.47 -8.15 9.96
C GLU A 232 -17.35 -6.62 9.96
N LEU A 233 -16.64 -6.01 8.99
CA LEU A 233 -16.44 -4.56 8.94
C LEU A 233 -17.66 -3.86 8.34
N ASP A 234 -18.14 -2.81 9.01
CA ASP A 234 -19.22 -1.96 8.51
C ASP A 234 -18.70 -0.96 7.47
N TYR A 235 -18.46 -1.45 6.25
CA TYR A 235 -17.96 -0.62 5.15
C TYR A 235 -18.94 0.46 4.72
N GLU A 236 -20.25 0.30 4.90
CA GLU A 236 -21.23 1.36 4.63
C GLU A 236 -20.98 2.56 5.53
N ALA A 237 -20.76 2.33 6.83
CA ALA A 237 -20.45 3.39 7.79
C ALA A 237 -19.07 4.00 7.54
N LEU A 238 -18.04 3.19 7.24
CA LEU A 238 -16.66 3.62 7.00
C LEU A 238 -16.56 4.51 5.75
N PHE A 239 -17.16 4.09 4.62
CA PHE A 239 -17.19 4.89 3.39
C PHE A 239 -17.99 6.19 3.59
N GLY A 240 -19.15 6.10 4.25
CA GLY A 240 -19.91 7.30 4.59
C GLY A 240 -19.15 8.29 5.47
N GLN A 241 -18.30 7.79 6.38
CA GLN A 241 -17.42 8.63 7.19
C GLN A 241 -16.33 9.29 6.34
N LEU A 242 -15.61 8.52 5.50
CA LEU A 242 -14.56 9.04 4.62
C LEU A 242 -15.09 10.13 3.68
N ALA A 243 -16.26 9.91 3.08
CA ALA A 243 -16.91 10.90 2.22
C ALA A 243 -17.24 12.19 2.99
N ARG A 244 -17.82 12.08 4.20
CA ARG A 244 -18.13 13.24 5.05
C ARG A 244 -16.88 14.01 5.49
N GLN A 245 -15.75 13.31 5.68
CA GLN A 245 -14.45 13.93 6.02
C GLN A 245 -13.73 14.54 4.82
N GLY A 246 -14.27 14.37 3.62
CA GLY A 246 -13.67 14.88 2.38
C GLY A 246 -12.38 14.15 2.00
N TYR A 247 -12.28 12.85 2.32
CA TYR A 247 -11.12 12.05 1.87
C TYR A 247 -11.05 12.05 0.35
N ALA A 248 -9.95 12.55 -0.20
CA ALA A 248 -9.74 12.72 -1.64
C ALA A 248 -8.67 11.78 -2.22
N GLY A 249 -8.05 10.94 -1.37
CA GLY A 249 -7.08 9.93 -1.78
C GLY A 249 -7.72 8.76 -2.54
N TRP A 250 -6.89 7.82 -2.96
CA TRP A 250 -7.32 6.54 -3.49
C TRP A 250 -7.60 5.55 -2.35
N ILE A 251 -8.53 4.62 -2.61
CA ILE A 251 -8.85 3.50 -1.73
C ILE A 251 -8.52 2.22 -2.50
N GLY A 252 -7.46 1.55 -2.12
CA GLY A 252 -6.96 0.34 -2.77
C GLY A 252 -7.77 -0.89 -2.38
N CYS A 253 -8.35 -1.59 -3.38
CA CYS A 253 -8.98 -2.89 -3.21
C CYS A 253 -7.89 -3.95 -3.05
N GLU A 254 -7.55 -4.33 -1.81
CA GLU A 254 -6.46 -5.27 -1.52
C GLU A 254 -6.97 -6.53 -0.80
N TYR A 255 -7.87 -7.25 -1.45
CA TYR A 255 -8.49 -8.44 -0.91
C TYR A 255 -8.36 -9.67 -1.83
N LYS A 256 -8.55 -10.84 -1.25
CA LYS A 256 -8.58 -12.09 -2.00
C LYS A 256 -9.78 -12.10 -2.95
N PRO A 257 -9.60 -12.49 -4.22
CA PRO A 257 -10.70 -12.55 -5.16
C PRO A 257 -11.78 -13.54 -4.68
N THR A 258 -13.04 -13.22 -4.97
CA THR A 258 -14.20 -14.11 -4.69
C THR A 258 -14.06 -15.42 -5.47
N ASP A 259 -13.66 -15.34 -6.73
CA ASP A 259 -13.24 -16.48 -7.55
C ASP A 259 -11.77 -16.31 -7.92
N PRO A 260 -10.87 -17.21 -7.45
CA PRO A 260 -9.46 -17.15 -7.80
C PRO A 260 -9.17 -17.31 -9.31
N ALA A 261 -10.11 -17.82 -10.10
CA ALA A 261 -9.98 -17.95 -11.56
C ALA A 261 -10.48 -16.72 -12.33
N ASP A 262 -11.22 -15.82 -11.66
CA ASP A 262 -11.77 -14.60 -12.28
C ASP A 262 -11.96 -13.49 -11.24
N SER A 263 -10.94 -12.69 -11.07
CA SER A 263 -10.97 -11.55 -10.14
C SER A 263 -12.04 -10.51 -10.46
N SER A 264 -12.52 -10.44 -11.72
CA SER A 264 -13.53 -9.45 -12.14
C SER A 264 -14.88 -9.62 -11.42
N THR A 265 -15.14 -10.80 -10.87
CA THR A 265 -16.36 -11.11 -10.10
C THR A 265 -16.37 -10.52 -8.68
N SER A 266 -15.26 -9.94 -8.25
CA SER A 266 -15.04 -9.51 -6.84
C SER A 266 -15.52 -8.09 -6.52
N PHE A 267 -16.12 -7.38 -7.49
CA PHE A 267 -16.44 -5.95 -7.34
C PHE A 267 -17.92 -5.64 -7.21
N GLY A 268 -18.79 -6.65 -7.08
CA GLY A 268 -20.24 -6.49 -6.98
C GLY A 268 -20.75 -5.71 -5.76
N TRP A 269 -19.87 -5.42 -4.77
CA TRP A 269 -20.18 -4.59 -3.62
C TRP A 269 -20.17 -3.08 -3.93
N LYS A 270 -19.44 -2.68 -4.98
CA LYS A 270 -19.35 -1.30 -5.46
C LYS A 270 -20.55 -1.01 -6.35
N GLU A 271 -21.23 0.12 -6.10
CA GLU A 271 -22.22 0.61 -7.06
C GLU A 271 -21.51 0.98 -8.37
N PRO A 272 -22.11 0.70 -9.54
CA PRO A 272 -21.56 1.18 -10.79
C PRO A 272 -21.39 2.71 -10.73
N ASP A 273 -20.24 3.23 -11.17
CA ASP A 273 -20.09 4.67 -11.33
C ASP A 273 -21.16 5.13 -12.34
N GLU A 274 -21.99 6.12 -11.98
CA GLU A 274 -22.91 6.74 -12.93
C GLU A 274 -22.05 7.42 -14.03
N VAL A 275 -22.22 6.95 -15.26
CA VAL A 275 -21.50 7.40 -16.47
C VAL A 275 -21.98 8.80 -16.87
#